data_ac98a4c9ebe7c5fab79dadc214d4e080
#
_entry.id   ac98a4c9ebe7c5fab79dadc214d4e080
#
_cell.length_a   1.000
_cell.length_b   1.000
_cell.length_c   1.000
_cell.angle_alpha   90.00
_cell.angle_beta   90.00
_cell.angle_gamma   90.00
#
_symmetry.space_group_name_H-M   'P 1'
#
loop_
_entity.id
_entity.type
_entity.pdbx_description
1 polymer ?
#
loop_
_entity_poly.entity_id
_entity_poly.type
_entity_poly.pdbx_seq_one_letter_code
_entity_poly.pdbx_strand_id
1 'polypeptide(L)'
;LQPLRAEPADLEAARQRLAWIVGRDVEGLPAKELLRAAAETASENAVDGHFAPLFWMLLGATLWSIDPELPGPLALAWGFKASSTLDSMLGYRRGRLRWLGTAGARLDDGLTWLPCRLVALNLKQLRAALRDGASDPSPNAGVSQAAYARAVGVQLGGVNRYNDQQQSKPVLNRDAGPVTPAAVEQMLQLSQRMSLQWLGWSGAGIALLSAIQ
;
A
#
# COMPACT_ATOMS: atom_id res chain seq x y z
N LEU A 1 -4.52 -15.63 6.25
CA LEU A 1 -5.93 -15.71 6.74
C LEU A 1 -6.36 -17.13 7.12
N GLN A 2 -5.86 -18.16 6.43
CA GLN A 2 -6.27 -19.56 6.70
C GLN A 2 -6.19 -19.96 8.17
N PRO A 3 -5.07 -19.71 8.92
CA PRO A 3 -4.99 -20.08 10.33
C PRO A 3 -6.03 -19.39 11.23
N LEU A 4 -6.46 -18.15 10.87
CA LEU A 4 -7.46 -17.40 11.62
C LEU A 4 -8.91 -17.82 11.28
N ARG A 5 -9.10 -18.63 10.26
CA ARG A 5 -10.39 -19.23 9.87
C ARG A 5 -10.57 -20.65 10.38
N ALA A 6 -9.50 -21.27 10.89
CA ALA A 6 -9.58 -22.59 11.47
C ALA A 6 -10.43 -22.56 12.77
N GLU A 7 -11.08 -23.64 13.11
CA GLU A 7 -11.81 -23.79 14.36
C GLU A 7 -11.25 -24.99 15.15
N PRO A 8 -10.52 -24.76 16.25
CA PRO A 8 -10.14 -23.46 16.82
C PRO A 8 -9.09 -22.72 15.96
N ALA A 9 -9.09 -21.39 16.04
CA ALA A 9 -8.13 -20.57 15.29
C ALA A 9 -6.69 -20.85 15.73
N ASP A 10 -5.81 -21.15 14.78
CA ASP A 10 -4.39 -21.34 15.03
C ASP A 10 -3.67 -19.98 15.05
N LEU A 11 -3.63 -19.37 16.23
CA LEU A 11 -3.03 -18.05 16.42
C LEU A 11 -1.52 -18.08 16.28
N GLU A 12 -0.86 -19.18 16.61
CA GLU A 12 0.59 -19.28 16.50
C GLU A 12 1.03 -19.33 15.04
N ALA A 13 0.41 -20.16 14.23
CA ALA A 13 0.66 -20.16 12.78
C ALA A 13 0.29 -18.82 12.13
N ALA A 14 -0.74 -18.13 12.63
CA ALA A 14 -1.10 -16.79 12.15
C ALA A 14 0.00 -15.76 12.46
N ARG A 15 0.55 -15.76 13.70
CA ARG A 15 1.66 -14.88 14.09
C ARG A 15 2.91 -15.12 13.26
N GLN A 16 3.31 -16.37 13.11
CA GLN A 16 4.47 -16.75 12.31
C GLN A 16 4.36 -16.26 10.87
N ARG A 17 3.22 -16.48 10.20
CA ARG A 17 3.01 -16.02 8.82
C ARG A 17 2.95 -14.52 8.72
N LEU A 18 2.34 -13.84 9.69
CA LEU A 18 2.22 -12.38 9.67
C LEU A 18 3.58 -11.71 9.93
N ALA A 19 4.44 -12.26 10.77
CA ALA A 19 5.78 -11.76 11.06
C ALA A 19 6.66 -11.60 9.79
N TRP A 20 6.39 -12.38 8.74
CA TRP A 20 7.13 -12.27 7.48
C TRP A 20 6.79 -11.03 6.66
N ILE A 21 5.65 -10.40 6.92
CA ILE A 21 5.12 -9.31 6.08
C ILE A 21 4.83 -8.03 6.84
N VAL A 22 5.01 -8.02 8.17
CA VAL A 22 4.82 -6.80 8.99
C VAL A 22 6.10 -6.44 9.73
N GLY A 23 6.35 -5.14 9.89
CA GLY A 23 7.50 -4.64 10.64
C GLY A 23 7.27 -4.50 12.15
N ARG A 24 6.05 -4.81 12.65
CA ARG A 24 5.69 -4.71 14.08
C ARG A 24 5.83 -6.04 14.81
N ASP A 25 5.93 -5.95 16.14
CA ASP A 25 5.91 -7.13 17.00
C ASP A 25 4.54 -7.79 16.93
N VAL A 26 4.50 -9.09 16.64
CA VAL A 26 3.26 -9.88 16.53
C VAL A 26 3.10 -10.89 17.68
N GLU A 27 4.14 -11.06 18.50
CA GLU A 27 4.14 -11.97 19.61
C GLU A 27 3.08 -11.59 20.65
N GLY A 28 2.31 -12.56 21.10
CA GLY A 28 1.23 -12.35 22.07
C GLY A 28 0.00 -11.61 21.54
N LEU A 29 -0.04 -11.17 20.28
CA LEU A 29 -1.20 -10.47 19.75
C LEU A 29 -2.44 -11.37 19.69
N PRO A 30 -3.61 -10.89 20.14
CA PRO A 30 -4.87 -11.59 19.97
C PRO A 30 -5.32 -11.59 18.50
N ALA A 31 -6.25 -12.47 18.13
CA ALA A 31 -6.77 -12.61 16.76
C ALA A 31 -7.20 -11.27 16.12
N LYS A 32 -7.88 -10.42 16.89
CA LYS A 32 -8.35 -9.09 16.44
C LYS A 32 -7.19 -8.21 15.97
N GLU A 33 -6.09 -8.19 16.73
CA GLU A 33 -4.92 -7.39 16.41
C GLU A 33 -4.10 -7.98 15.26
N LEU A 34 -4.06 -9.31 15.12
CA LEU A 34 -3.47 -9.96 13.95
C LEU A 34 -4.23 -9.63 12.66
N LEU A 35 -5.58 -9.62 12.71
CA LEU A 35 -6.40 -9.22 11.58
C LEU A 35 -6.21 -7.73 11.24
N ARG A 36 -6.13 -6.86 12.24
CA ARG A 36 -5.85 -5.43 12.03
C ARG A 36 -4.47 -5.24 11.38
N ALA A 37 -3.46 -5.93 11.88
CA ALA A 37 -2.12 -5.88 11.30
C ALA A 37 -2.09 -6.37 9.85
N ALA A 38 -2.80 -7.45 9.55
CA ALA A 38 -2.93 -7.98 8.19
C ALA A 38 -3.63 -6.98 7.24
N ALA A 39 -4.70 -6.32 7.70
CA ALA A 39 -5.43 -5.33 6.91
C ALA A 39 -4.60 -4.06 6.64
N GLU A 40 -3.89 -3.55 7.65
CA GLU A 40 -3.00 -2.40 7.51
C GLU A 40 -1.88 -2.69 6.51
N THR A 41 -1.22 -3.84 6.65
CA THR A 41 -0.17 -4.26 5.72
C THR A 41 -0.71 -4.50 4.30
N ALA A 42 -1.87 -5.15 4.17
CA ALA A 42 -2.48 -5.38 2.86
C ALA A 42 -2.82 -4.07 2.14
N SER A 43 -3.38 -3.08 2.85
CA SER A 43 -3.77 -1.79 2.28
C SER A 43 -2.56 -0.88 1.96
N GLU A 44 -1.51 -0.91 2.77
CA GLU A 44 -0.27 -0.18 2.54
C GLU A 44 0.51 -0.77 1.37
N ASN A 45 0.80 -2.08 1.41
CA ASN A 45 1.53 -2.77 0.34
C ASN A 45 0.75 -2.86 -0.98
N ALA A 46 -0.59 -2.74 -0.96
CA ALA A 46 -1.36 -2.61 -2.20
C ALA A 46 -0.89 -1.38 -3.00
N VAL A 47 -0.60 -0.26 -2.34
CA VAL A 47 -0.10 0.94 -3.02
C VAL A 47 1.40 0.84 -3.28
N ASP A 48 2.21 0.66 -2.23
CA ASP A 48 3.65 0.77 -2.33
C ASP A 48 4.28 -0.41 -3.08
N GLY A 49 3.76 -1.60 -2.88
CA GLY A 49 4.28 -2.85 -3.46
C GLY A 49 3.65 -3.24 -4.80
N HIS A 50 2.48 -2.70 -5.14
CA HIS A 50 1.75 -3.13 -6.33
C HIS A 50 1.30 -1.97 -7.23
N PHE A 51 0.46 -1.04 -6.76
CA PHE A 51 -0.10 0.00 -7.65
C PHE A 51 0.91 1.06 -8.07
N ALA A 52 1.86 1.43 -7.22
CA ALA A 52 2.87 2.40 -7.60
C ALA A 52 3.81 1.85 -8.68
N PRO A 53 4.43 0.65 -8.54
CA PRO A 53 5.23 0.10 -9.63
C PRO A 53 4.39 -0.19 -10.89
N LEU A 54 3.13 -0.63 -10.75
CA LEU A 54 2.22 -0.83 -11.88
C LEU A 54 1.94 0.49 -12.62
N PHE A 55 1.66 1.57 -11.89
CA PHE A 55 1.45 2.90 -12.46
C PHE A 55 2.64 3.36 -13.31
N TRP A 56 3.85 3.27 -12.77
CA TRP A 56 5.06 3.67 -13.48
C TRP A 56 5.32 2.78 -14.69
N MET A 57 5.06 1.48 -14.60
CA MET A 57 5.14 0.56 -15.72
C MET A 57 4.16 0.93 -16.84
N LEU A 58 2.90 1.20 -16.51
CA LEU A 58 1.87 1.58 -17.49
C LEU A 58 2.13 2.94 -18.12
N LEU A 59 2.62 3.90 -17.33
CA LEU A 59 3.07 5.19 -17.85
C LEU A 59 4.22 5.01 -18.85
N GLY A 60 5.22 4.20 -18.52
CA GLY A 60 6.31 3.89 -19.43
C GLY A 60 5.85 3.18 -20.70
N ALA A 61 4.88 2.27 -20.61
CA ALA A 61 4.30 1.63 -21.79
C ALA A 61 3.59 2.64 -22.70
N THR A 62 2.86 3.58 -22.10
CA THR A 62 2.19 4.64 -22.84
C THR A 62 3.19 5.58 -23.51
N LEU A 63 4.22 6.02 -22.79
CA LEU A 63 5.26 6.88 -23.36
C LEU A 63 5.98 6.21 -24.52
N TRP A 64 6.37 4.96 -24.34
CA TRP A 64 7.06 4.17 -25.35
C TRP A 64 6.21 3.88 -26.59
N SER A 65 4.90 3.80 -26.45
CA SER A 65 3.98 3.69 -27.59
C SER A 65 3.87 4.99 -28.41
N ILE A 66 4.17 6.14 -27.82
CA ILE A 66 4.19 7.44 -28.50
C ILE A 66 5.54 7.63 -29.21
N ASP A 67 6.63 7.39 -28.50
CA ASP A 67 7.98 7.52 -29.01
C ASP A 67 8.91 6.48 -28.37
N PRO A 68 9.50 5.54 -29.16
CA PRO A 68 10.41 4.51 -28.65
C PRO A 68 11.72 5.05 -28.02
N GLU A 69 12.08 6.31 -28.23
CA GLU A 69 13.20 6.96 -27.57
C GLU A 69 12.90 7.34 -26.11
N LEU A 70 11.62 7.39 -25.72
CA LEU A 70 11.20 7.66 -24.34
C LEU A 70 11.42 6.43 -23.43
N PRO A 71 11.52 6.66 -22.09
CA PRO A 71 11.69 5.56 -21.14
C PRO A 71 10.51 4.57 -21.20
N GLY A 72 10.83 3.32 -21.49
CA GLY A 72 9.83 2.25 -21.59
C GLY A 72 9.35 1.72 -20.24
N PRO A 73 8.42 0.73 -20.24
CA PRO A 73 7.76 0.22 -19.04
C PRO A 73 8.72 -0.33 -18.00
N LEU A 74 9.75 -1.07 -18.42
CA LEU A 74 10.74 -1.63 -17.50
C LEU A 74 11.61 -0.53 -16.87
N ALA A 75 11.99 0.49 -17.64
CA ALA A 75 12.84 1.59 -17.14
C ALA A 75 12.13 2.35 -16.00
N LEU A 76 10.85 2.71 -16.17
CA LEU A 76 10.11 3.42 -15.15
C LEU A 76 9.74 2.54 -13.96
N ALA A 77 9.37 1.28 -14.17
CA ALA A 77 9.08 0.35 -13.08
C ALA A 77 10.32 0.07 -12.22
N TRP A 78 11.47 -0.15 -12.84
CA TRP A 78 12.74 -0.35 -12.12
C TRP A 78 13.24 0.92 -11.45
N GLY A 79 13.07 2.10 -12.09
CA GLY A 79 13.39 3.39 -11.47
C GLY A 79 12.60 3.60 -10.17
N PHE A 80 11.29 3.33 -10.19
CA PHE A 80 10.46 3.34 -8.99
C PHE A 80 10.97 2.33 -7.96
N LYS A 81 11.21 1.07 -8.37
CA LYS A 81 11.65 0.02 -7.46
C LYS A 81 13.01 0.32 -6.82
N ALA A 82 13.92 0.93 -7.55
CA ALA A 82 15.21 1.37 -7.02
C ALA A 82 15.02 2.44 -5.92
N SER A 83 14.15 3.43 -6.14
CA SER A 83 13.80 4.45 -5.15
C SER A 83 13.20 3.84 -3.87
N SER A 84 12.20 2.98 -4.03
CA SER A 84 11.54 2.27 -2.92
C SER A 84 12.53 1.37 -2.14
N THR A 85 13.48 0.75 -2.84
CA THR A 85 14.52 -0.05 -2.17
C THR A 85 15.51 0.84 -1.41
N LEU A 86 15.88 1.99 -1.94
CA LEU A 86 16.72 2.96 -1.23
C LEU A 86 16.06 3.43 0.07
N ASP A 87 14.77 3.73 0.03
CA ASP A 87 14.02 4.08 1.24
C ASP A 87 14.01 2.93 2.25
N SER A 88 13.67 1.73 1.82
CA SER A 88 13.61 0.55 2.69
C SER A 88 14.95 0.21 3.35
N MET A 89 16.07 0.42 2.66
CA MET A 89 17.40 0.10 3.17
C MET A 89 18.05 1.23 3.95
N LEU A 90 17.80 2.49 3.60
CA LEU A 90 18.50 3.67 4.12
C LEU A 90 17.57 4.66 4.84
N GLY A 91 16.26 4.50 4.73
CA GLY A 91 15.24 5.38 5.29
C GLY A 91 15.24 5.47 6.83
N TYR A 92 15.93 4.53 7.49
CA TYR A 92 16.24 4.64 8.92
C TYR A 92 17.21 5.80 9.15
N ARG A 93 16.70 7.00 9.42
CA ARG A 93 17.40 8.28 9.59
C ARG A 93 18.43 8.26 10.73
N ARG A 94 19.36 7.29 10.75
CA ARG A 94 20.36 7.09 11.81
C ARG A 94 21.77 7.32 11.28
N GLY A 95 22.60 7.98 12.10
CA GLY A 95 24.04 8.11 11.86
C GLY A 95 24.40 8.95 10.62
N ARG A 96 25.49 8.59 9.97
CA ARG A 96 26.09 9.31 8.81
C ARG A 96 25.21 9.31 7.55
N LEU A 97 24.31 8.33 7.41
CA LEU A 97 23.43 8.17 6.25
C LEU A 97 22.10 8.92 6.38
N ARG A 98 21.91 9.71 7.43
CA ARG A 98 20.67 10.44 7.71
C ARG A 98 20.14 11.24 6.50
N TRP A 99 21.02 11.94 5.82
CA TRP A 99 20.64 12.78 4.68
C TRP A 99 20.26 11.96 3.45
N LEU A 100 21.02 10.89 3.16
CA LEU A 100 20.74 10.00 2.05
C LEU A 100 19.42 9.26 2.29
N GLY A 101 19.17 8.77 3.50
CA GLY A 101 17.90 8.17 3.88
C GLY A 101 16.72 9.14 3.77
N THR A 102 16.93 10.42 4.14
CA THR A 102 15.87 11.44 3.97
C THR A 102 15.57 11.71 2.49
N ALA A 103 16.59 11.74 1.63
CA ALA A 103 16.39 11.93 0.19
C ALA A 103 15.64 10.74 -0.44
N GLY A 104 16.02 9.51 -0.09
CA GLY A 104 15.34 8.29 -0.51
C GLY A 104 13.86 8.28 -0.10
N ALA A 105 13.58 8.54 1.17
CA ALA A 105 12.20 8.58 1.69
C ALA A 105 11.34 9.64 0.98
N ARG A 106 11.88 10.83 0.72
CA ARG A 106 11.13 11.89 0.01
C ARG A 106 10.89 11.54 -1.45
N LEU A 107 11.86 10.90 -2.10
CA LEU A 107 11.70 10.46 -3.48
C LEU A 107 10.64 9.37 -3.59
N ASP A 108 10.67 8.38 -2.71
CA ASP A 108 9.66 7.32 -2.64
C ASP A 108 8.27 7.89 -2.35
N ASP A 109 8.15 8.77 -1.35
CA ASP A 109 6.90 9.47 -1.05
C ASP A 109 6.36 10.24 -2.28
N GLY A 110 7.22 10.92 -3.01
CA GLY A 110 6.85 11.68 -4.22
C GLY A 110 6.38 10.78 -5.36
N LEU A 111 7.10 9.69 -5.62
CA LEU A 111 6.77 8.72 -6.66
C LEU A 111 5.51 7.90 -6.35
N THR A 112 5.22 7.67 -5.09
CA THR A 112 4.02 6.97 -4.61
C THR A 112 2.82 7.90 -4.48
N TRP A 113 3.03 9.23 -4.46
CA TRP A 113 2.00 10.21 -4.16
C TRP A 113 0.81 10.14 -5.13
N LEU A 114 1.06 10.17 -6.44
CA LEU A 114 -0.01 10.10 -7.45
C LEU A 114 -0.69 8.73 -7.51
N PRO A 115 0.03 7.60 -7.58
CA PRO A 115 -0.58 6.27 -7.53
C PRO A 115 -1.52 6.07 -6.33
N CYS A 116 -1.11 6.52 -5.14
CA CYS A 116 -1.92 6.43 -3.93
C CYS A 116 -3.28 7.16 -4.07
N ARG A 117 -3.26 8.38 -4.64
CA ARG A 117 -4.50 9.16 -4.87
C ARG A 117 -5.39 8.52 -5.92
N LEU A 118 -4.81 7.95 -6.97
CA LEU A 118 -5.58 7.22 -7.99
C LEU A 118 -6.25 5.97 -7.42
N VAL A 119 -5.58 5.23 -6.55
CA VAL A 119 -6.18 4.10 -5.82
C VAL A 119 -7.34 4.58 -4.94
N ALA A 120 -7.14 5.63 -4.14
CA ALA A 120 -8.19 6.19 -3.29
C ALA A 120 -9.38 6.74 -4.10
N LEU A 121 -9.12 7.31 -5.27
CA LEU A 121 -10.15 7.76 -6.21
C LEU A 121 -10.94 6.58 -6.79
N ASN A 122 -10.25 5.52 -7.21
CA ASN A 122 -10.87 4.31 -7.76
C ASN A 122 -11.76 3.61 -6.71
N LEU A 123 -11.33 3.61 -5.45
CA LEU A 123 -12.13 3.15 -4.31
C LEU A 123 -13.27 4.12 -3.93
N LYS A 124 -13.41 5.27 -4.61
CA LYS A 124 -14.38 6.34 -4.34
C LYS A 124 -14.27 6.94 -2.92
N GLN A 125 -13.08 6.88 -2.34
CA GLN A 125 -12.82 7.33 -0.97
C GLN A 125 -11.83 8.51 -0.87
N LEU A 126 -11.40 9.10 -1.99
CA LEU A 126 -10.29 10.07 -2.04
C LEU A 126 -10.41 11.19 -1.00
N ARG A 127 -11.55 11.91 -0.96
CA ARG A 127 -11.72 13.05 -0.04
C ARG A 127 -11.70 12.64 1.42
N ALA A 128 -12.35 11.53 1.73
CA ALA A 128 -12.41 11.01 3.10
C ALA A 128 -11.06 10.44 3.52
N ALA A 129 -10.37 9.72 2.64
CA ALA A 129 -9.04 9.16 2.90
C ALA A 129 -7.97 10.25 3.10
N LEU A 130 -8.00 11.32 2.32
CA LEU A 130 -7.11 12.48 2.50
C LEU A 130 -7.32 13.14 3.86
N ARG A 131 -8.57 13.27 4.31
CA ARG A 131 -8.87 13.85 5.63
C ARG A 131 -8.41 12.94 6.77
N ASP A 132 -8.76 11.66 6.72
CA ASP A 132 -8.46 10.71 7.79
C ASP A 132 -6.97 10.38 7.87
N GLY A 133 -6.29 10.29 6.72
CA GLY A 133 -4.86 10.00 6.63
C GLY A 133 -3.94 11.21 6.85
N ALA A 134 -4.48 12.42 6.97
CA ALA A 134 -3.68 13.66 7.04
C ALA A 134 -2.75 13.73 8.26
N SER A 135 -3.04 13.03 9.33
CA SER A 135 -2.23 12.99 10.55
C SER A 135 -1.17 11.88 10.57
N ASP A 136 -1.11 11.05 9.54
CA ASP A 136 -0.06 10.03 9.41
C ASP A 136 1.26 10.70 8.99
N PRO A 137 2.42 10.28 9.55
CA PRO A 137 3.73 10.80 9.14
C PRO A 137 4.06 10.59 7.66
N SER A 138 3.57 9.52 7.04
CA SER A 138 3.68 9.30 5.60
C SER A 138 2.50 9.92 4.86
N PRO A 139 2.73 10.72 3.81
CA PRO A 139 1.65 11.31 3.02
C PRO A 139 0.86 10.27 2.21
N ASN A 140 1.33 9.03 2.16
CA ASN A 140 0.76 7.96 1.36
C ASN A 140 0.16 6.83 2.21
N ALA A 141 0.88 6.32 3.21
CA ALA A 141 0.43 5.19 4.02
C ALA A 141 -0.92 5.45 4.72
N GLY A 142 -1.07 6.61 5.37
CA GLY A 142 -2.34 6.98 6.01
C GLY A 142 -3.50 7.07 5.01
N VAL A 143 -3.25 7.60 3.81
CA VAL A 143 -4.27 7.75 2.77
C VAL A 143 -4.67 6.38 2.19
N SER A 144 -3.71 5.51 1.89
CA SER A 144 -4.01 4.16 1.37
C SER A 144 -4.79 3.34 2.39
N GLN A 145 -4.34 3.29 3.64
CA GLN A 145 -5.01 2.58 4.71
C GLN A 145 -6.42 3.12 4.97
N ALA A 146 -6.60 4.45 5.00
CA ALA A 146 -7.92 5.07 5.16
C ALA A 146 -8.86 4.76 4.00
N ALA A 147 -8.37 4.77 2.75
CA ALA A 147 -9.16 4.46 1.57
C ALA A 147 -9.71 3.03 1.60
N TYR A 148 -8.86 2.07 1.91
CA TYR A 148 -9.27 0.67 2.04
C TYR A 148 -10.18 0.44 3.26
N ALA A 149 -9.82 1.01 4.42
CA ALA A 149 -10.63 0.90 5.64
C ALA A 149 -12.07 1.36 5.41
N ARG A 150 -12.24 2.49 4.71
CA ARG A 150 -13.57 3.03 4.35
C ARG A 150 -14.26 2.20 3.29
N ALA A 151 -13.55 1.71 2.29
CA ALA A 151 -14.13 0.91 1.21
C ALA A 151 -14.72 -0.41 1.72
N VAL A 152 -14.14 -1.01 2.78
CA VAL A 152 -14.61 -2.27 3.36
C VAL A 152 -15.32 -2.10 4.72
N GLY A 153 -15.46 -0.87 5.23
CA GLY A 153 -16.23 -0.56 6.44
C GLY A 153 -15.57 -1.03 7.74
N VAL A 154 -14.23 -0.94 7.86
CA VAL A 154 -13.52 -1.33 9.09
C VAL A 154 -12.69 -0.18 9.66
N GLN A 155 -12.34 -0.27 10.94
CA GLN A 155 -11.44 0.65 11.62
C GLN A 155 -10.00 0.13 11.54
N LEU A 156 -9.03 1.00 11.22
CA LEU A 156 -7.59 0.74 11.25
C LEU A 156 -6.86 1.76 12.15
N GLY A 157 -5.58 1.56 12.36
CA GLY A 157 -4.77 2.42 13.23
C GLY A 157 -4.87 2.05 14.70
N GLY A 158 -4.46 2.97 15.58
CA GLY A 158 -4.37 2.72 17.02
C GLY A 158 -2.94 2.39 17.48
N VAL A 159 -2.79 1.68 18.59
CA VAL A 159 -1.49 1.40 19.20
C VAL A 159 -0.85 0.17 18.56
N ASN A 160 0.39 0.31 18.13
CA ASN A 160 1.26 -0.76 17.66
C ASN A 160 2.51 -0.88 18.54
N ARG A 161 3.19 -2.04 18.51
CA ARG A 161 4.44 -2.27 19.22
C ARG A 161 5.56 -2.54 18.20
N TYR A 162 6.69 -1.87 18.38
CA TYR A 162 7.89 -2.03 17.57
C TYR A 162 9.11 -2.10 18.50
N ASN A 163 9.84 -3.21 18.52
CA ASN A 163 10.99 -3.42 19.42
C ASN A 163 10.63 -3.08 20.87
N ASP A 164 9.51 -3.61 21.37
CA ASP A 164 8.95 -3.38 22.70
C ASP A 164 8.51 -1.93 23.02
N GLN A 165 8.57 -1.01 22.05
CA GLN A 165 8.08 0.36 22.20
C GLN A 165 6.69 0.51 21.59
N GLN A 166 5.78 1.10 22.36
CA GLN A 166 4.44 1.45 21.86
C GLN A 166 4.50 2.71 20.99
N GLN A 167 3.90 2.61 19.81
CA GLN A 167 3.72 3.72 18.89
C GLN A 167 2.24 3.86 18.56
N SER A 168 1.69 5.05 18.82
CA SER A 168 0.31 5.38 18.45
C SER A 168 0.26 5.86 17.00
N LYS A 169 -0.59 5.24 16.20
CA LYS A 169 -0.96 5.70 14.85
C LYS A 169 -2.35 6.32 14.86
N PRO A 170 -2.66 7.24 13.94
CA PRO A 170 -4.00 7.77 13.79
C PRO A 170 -5.04 6.66 13.62
N VAL A 171 -6.18 6.84 14.27
CA VAL A 171 -7.33 5.94 14.07
C VAL A 171 -8.07 6.35 12.80
N LEU A 172 -8.13 5.45 11.83
CA LEU A 172 -8.73 5.64 10.53
C LEU A 172 -10.12 5.00 10.50
N ASN A 173 -11.11 5.71 9.90
CA ASN A 173 -12.50 5.28 9.84
C ASN A 173 -13.07 4.95 11.24
N ARG A 174 -12.97 5.90 12.16
CA ARG A 174 -13.17 5.74 13.61
C ARG A 174 -14.49 5.10 14.02
N ASP A 175 -15.57 5.38 13.29
CA ASP A 175 -16.92 4.90 13.61
C ASP A 175 -17.23 3.51 13.05
N ALA A 176 -16.28 2.88 12.36
CA ALA A 176 -16.46 1.55 11.80
C ALA A 176 -16.12 0.43 12.78
N GLY A 177 -16.56 -0.77 12.44
CA GLY A 177 -16.31 -1.98 13.23
C GLY A 177 -14.88 -2.51 13.14
N PRO A 178 -14.56 -3.55 13.93
CA PRO A 178 -13.25 -4.19 13.89
C PRO A 178 -13.02 -4.92 12.56
N VAL A 179 -11.74 -5.19 12.28
CA VAL A 179 -11.35 -5.97 11.10
C VAL A 179 -11.80 -7.42 11.24
N THR A 180 -12.41 -7.94 10.18
CA THR A 180 -12.79 -9.35 10.05
C THR A 180 -11.96 -10.04 8.96
N PRO A 181 -11.86 -11.40 8.94
CA PRO A 181 -11.21 -12.11 7.85
C PRO A 181 -11.82 -11.79 6.47
N ALA A 182 -13.14 -11.62 6.40
CA ALA A 182 -13.87 -11.26 5.18
C ALA A 182 -13.48 -9.86 4.68
N ALA A 183 -13.29 -8.89 5.58
CA ALA A 183 -12.86 -7.54 5.21
C ALA A 183 -11.45 -7.54 4.60
N VAL A 184 -10.50 -8.29 5.17
CA VAL A 184 -9.15 -8.42 4.60
C VAL A 184 -9.20 -9.05 3.21
N GLU A 185 -10.00 -10.09 3.03
CA GLU A 185 -10.19 -10.73 1.72
C GLU A 185 -10.81 -9.77 0.71
N GLN A 186 -11.80 -8.99 1.12
CA GLN A 186 -12.41 -7.95 0.28
C GLN A 186 -11.39 -6.89 -0.15
N MET A 187 -10.47 -6.46 0.74
CA MET A 187 -9.36 -5.56 0.36
C MET A 187 -8.50 -6.16 -0.76
N LEU A 188 -8.13 -7.45 -0.64
CA LEU A 188 -7.35 -8.13 -1.66
C LEU A 188 -8.11 -8.25 -2.99
N GLN A 189 -9.40 -8.58 -2.95
CA GLN A 189 -10.25 -8.65 -4.13
C GLN A 189 -10.43 -7.29 -4.81
N LEU A 190 -10.58 -6.21 -4.04
CA LEU A 190 -10.63 -4.84 -4.56
C LEU A 190 -9.33 -4.50 -5.29
N SER A 191 -8.17 -4.80 -4.69
CA SER A 191 -6.87 -4.58 -5.33
C SER A 191 -6.74 -5.35 -6.64
N GLN A 192 -7.14 -6.62 -6.65
CA GLN A 192 -7.09 -7.46 -7.85
C GLN A 192 -7.99 -6.91 -8.97
N ARG A 193 -9.22 -6.50 -8.64
CA ARG A 193 -10.15 -5.90 -9.63
C ARG A 193 -9.62 -4.59 -10.19
N MET A 194 -9.10 -3.70 -9.33
CA MET A 194 -8.52 -2.44 -9.77
C MET A 194 -7.30 -2.66 -10.67
N SER A 195 -6.46 -3.64 -10.38
CA SER A 195 -5.31 -4.00 -11.24
C SER A 195 -5.74 -4.35 -12.64
N LEU A 196 -6.75 -5.21 -12.78
CA LEU A 196 -7.31 -5.59 -14.08
C LEU A 196 -7.92 -4.37 -14.82
N GLN A 197 -8.57 -3.45 -14.09
CA GLN A 197 -9.10 -2.22 -14.67
C GLN A 197 -7.98 -1.32 -15.20
N TRP A 198 -6.91 -1.11 -14.44
CA TRP A 198 -5.78 -0.27 -14.85
C TRP A 198 -5.08 -0.85 -16.08
N LEU A 199 -4.87 -2.16 -16.11
CA LEU A 199 -4.33 -2.86 -17.30
C LEU A 199 -5.24 -2.71 -18.51
N GLY A 200 -6.54 -2.89 -18.33
CA GLY A 200 -7.52 -2.75 -19.41
C GLY A 200 -7.57 -1.31 -19.97
N TRP A 201 -7.61 -0.30 -19.11
CA TRP A 201 -7.62 1.10 -19.54
C TRP A 201 -6.33 1.52 -20.26
N SER A 202 -5.19 1.08 -19.74
CA SER A 202 -3.89 1.36 -20.37
C SER A 202 -3.78 0.66 -21.72
N GLY A 203 -4.16 -0.61 -21.81
CA GLY A 203 -4.17 -1.36 -23.08
C GLY A 203 -5.08 -0.73 -24.13
N ALA A 204 -6.30 -0.32 -23.75
CA ALA A 204 -7.23 0.37 -24.63
C ALA A 204 -6.68 1.74 -25.09
N GLY A 205 -6.07 2.48 -24.18
CA GLY A 205 -5.45 3.78 -24.50
C GLY A 205 -4.28 3.63 -25.49
N ILE A 206 -3.40 2.65 -25.28
CA ILE A 206 -2.28 2.36 -26.19
C ILE A 206 -2.79 1.94 -27.58
N ALA A 207 -3.79 1.04 -27.63
CA ALA A 207 -4.38 0.61 -28.88
C ALA A 207 -5.00 1.77 -29.67
N LEU A 208 -5.67 2.71 -28.97
CA LEU A 208 -6.22 3.91 -29.59
C LEU A 208 -5.11 4.82 -30.14
N LEU A 209 -4.04 5.03 -29.38
CA LEU A 209 -2.89 5.84 -29.84
C LEU A 209 -2.26 5.23 -31.10
N SER A 210 -2.05 3.90 -31.13
CA SER A 210 -1.49 3.20 -32.28
C SER A 210 -2.40 3.22 -33.51
N ALA A 211 -3.72 3.42 -33.34
CA ALA A 211 -4.66 3.51 -34.46
C ALA A 211 -4.71 4.92 -35.09
N ILE A 212 -4.14 5.94 -34.43
CA ILE A 212 -4.12 7.34 -34.88
C ILE A 212 -2.78 7.68 -35.58
N GLN A 213 -1.74 6.90 -35.31
CA GLN A 213 -0.41 7.01 -35.96
C GLN A 213 -0.40 6.28 -37.29
#